data_434a011f88de9d0773a9c4e90bfb7fab
#
_entry.id   434a011f88de9d0773a9c4e90bfb7fab
#
_cell.length_a   1.000
_cell.length_b   1.000
_cell.length_c   1.000
_cell.angle_alpha   90.00
_cell.angle_beta   90.00
_cell.angle_gamma   90.00
#
_symmetry.space_group_name_H-M   'P 1'
#
loop_
_entity.id
_entity.type
_entity.pdbx_description
1 polymer ?
#
loop_
_entity_poly.entity_id
_entity_poly.type
_entity_poly.pdbx_seq_one_letter_code
_entity_poly.pdbx_strand_id
1 'polypeptide(L)'
;MAEAYFLPISPHTCGGPLLYFCAAHLCTAAPNFLIMESNYWKWAHQYPYFINNVPVPQQGHVQAPELPGIGAEIKPELFRNGVALVEKIA
;
A
#
# COMPACT_ATOMS: atom_id res chain seq x y z
N MET A 1 -9.17 8.73 16.94
CA MET A 1 -8.95 10.00 17.72
C MET A 1 -9.25 11.24 16.86
N ALA A 2 -8.60 11.44 15.70
CA ALA A 2 -8.87 12.61 14.83
C ALA A 2 -10.36 12.77 14.46
N GLU A 3 -11.03 11.67 14.12
CA GLU A 3 -12.45 11.65 13.77
C GLU A 3 -13.34 12.24 14.90
N ALA A 4 -13.04 11.92 16.15
CA ALA A 4 -13.79 12.43 17.30
C ALA A 4 -13.70 13.96 17.46
N TYR A 5 -12.72 14.58 16.82
CA TYR A 5 -12.52 16.03 16.80
C TYR A 5 -12.87 16.63 15.42
N PHE A 6 -13.55 15.88 14.58
CA PHE A 6 -13.89 16.29 13.21
C PHE A 6 -12.70 16.72 12.34
N LEU A 7 -11.52 16.15 12.63
CA LEU A 7 -10.31 16.41 11.87
C LEU A 7 -10.15 15.37 10.74
N PRO A 8 -9.90 15.80 9.50
CA PRO A 8 -9.58 14.88 8.42
C PRO A 8 -8.19 14.28 8.59
N ILE A 9 -7.98 13.12 7.95
CA ILE A 9 -6.68 12.46 7.93
C ILE A 9 -6.12 12.38 6.50
N SER A 10 -4.79 12.49 6.43
CA SER A 10 -4.00 12.24 5.22
C SER A 10 -2.82 11.36 5.61
N PRO A 11 -2.93 10.03 5.45
CA PRO A 11 -1.88 9.12 5.86
C PRO A 11 -0.57 9.35 5.10
N HIS A 12 0.55 9.33 5.83
CA HIS A 12 1.88 9.38 5.24
C HIS A 12 2.19 8.05 4.55
N THR A 13 2.44 8.09 3.23
CA THR A 13 2.66 6.89 2.41
C THR A 13 3.94 7.02 1.59
N CYS A 14 5.05 7.33 2.26
CA CYS A 14 6.37 7.39 1.65
C CYS A 14 7.14 6.09 1.91
N GLY A 15 6.83 5.03 1.18
CA GLY A 15 7.46 3.73 1.39
C GLY A 15 7.27 2.78 0.21
N GLY A 16 7.51 1.50 0.49
CA GLY A 16 7.41 0.43 -0.51
C GLY A 16 5.97 0.06 -0.88
N PRO A 17 5.83 -0.92 -1.79
CA PRO A 17 4.52 -1.29 -2.32
C PRO A 17 3.56 -1.86 -1.28
N LEU A 18 4.04 -2.56 -0.25
CA LEU A 18 3.16 -3.07 0.82
C LEU A 18 2.50 -1.93 1.61
N LEU A 19 3.26 -0.87 1.91
CA LEU A 19 2.70 0.31 2.56
C LEU A 19 1.63 0.98 1.68
N TYR A 20 1.85 1.03 0.37
CA TYR A 20 0.89 1.57 -0.58
C TYR A 20 -0.45 0.81 -0.54
N PHE A 21 -0.42 -0.54 -0.51
CA PHE A 21 -1.63 -1.35 -0.36
C PHE A 21 -2.32 -1.11 0.98
N CYS A 22 -1.56 -1.11 2.08
CA CYS A 22 -2.13 -0.86 3.41
C CYS A 22 -2.78 0.53 3.50
N ALA A 23 -2.14 1.55 2.93
CA ALA A 23 -2.69 2.90 2.91
C ALA A 23 -3.98 2.99 2.08
N ALA A 24 -4.05 2.31 0.94
CA ALA A 24 -5.26 2.28 0.12
C ALA A 24 -6.45 1.67 0.89
N HIS A 25 -6.23 0.58 1.62
CA HIS A 25 -7.27 -0.02 2.48
C HIS A 25 -7.66 0.88 3.64
N LEU A 26 -6.69 1.46 4.34
CA LEU A 26 -6.96 2.38 5.45
C LEU A 26 -7.79 3.58 4.97
N CYS A 27 -7.38 4.20 3.87
CA CYS A 27 -8.08 5.37 3.33
C CYS A 27 -9.49 5.03 2.86
N THR A 28 -9.70 3.84 2.30
CA THR A 28 -11.03 3.36 1.89
C THR A 28 -11.95 3.16 3.10
N ALA A 29 -11.41 2.70 4.23
CA ALA A 29 -12.18 2.41 5.44
C ALA A 29 -12.40 3.63 6.36
N ALA A 30 -11.55 4.65 6.27
CA ALA A 30 -11.57 5.79 7.18
C ALA A 30 -12.66 6.80 6.81
N PRO A 31 -13.66 7.06 7.67
CA PRO A 31 -14.75 7.99 7.34
C PRO A 31 -14.31 9.44 7.26
N ASN A 32 -13.21 9.80 7.91
CA ASN A 32 -12.62 11.14 7.91
C ASN A 32 -11.40 11.29 6.98
N PHE A 33 -11.32 10.43 5.96
CA PHE A 33 -10.28 10.48 4.93
C PHE A 33 -10.37 11.77 4.10
N LEU A 34 -9.23 12.43 3.87
CA LEU A 34 -9.12 13.58 3.00
C LEU A 34 -8.42 13.22 1.68
N ILE A 35 -7.17 12.81 1.77
CA ILE A 35 -6.32 12.48 0.63
C ILE A 35 -5.23 11.49 1.06
N MET A 36 -4.82 10.60 0.16
CA MET A 36 -3.71 9.69 0.39
C MET A 36 -2.44 10.23 -0.26
N GLU A 37 -1.37 10.40 0.53
CA GLU A 37 -0.05 10.61 -0.04
C GLU A 37 0.36 9.38 -0.85
N SER A 38 1.05 9.58 -1.97
CA SER A 38 1.52 8.47 -2.78
C SER A 38 2.79 8.80 -3.54
N ASN A 39 3.77 7.92 -3.43
CA ASN A 39 4.97 7.92 -4.27
C ASN A 39 4.83 6.97 -5.47
N TYR A 40 3.62 6.53 -5.80
CA TYR A 40 3.38 5.55 -6.86
C TYR A 40 4.11 5.91 -8.15
N TRP A 41 3.96 7.12 -8.67
CA TRP A 41 4.52 7.51 -9.96
C TRP A 41 6.05 7.53 -9.97
N LYS A 42 6.68 7.78 -8.83
CA LYS A 42 8.13 7.70 -8.68
C LYS A 42 8.64 6.25 -8.77
N TRP A 43 7.87 5.30 -8.23
CA TRP A 43 8.29 3.92 -8.07
C TRP A 43 7.46 2.91 -8.88
N ALA A 44 6.57 3.39 -9.76
CA ALA A 44 5.64 2.54 -10.52
C ALA A 44 6.32 1.41 -11.29
N HIS A 45 7.52 1.66 -11.82
CA HIS A 45 8.32 0.67 -12.53
C HIS A 45 8.97 -0.37 -11.62
N GLN A 46 9.13 -0.07 -10.33
CA GLN A 46 9.76 -0.95 -9.35
C GLN A 46 8.74 -1.80 -8.57
N TYR A 47 7.56 -1.27 -8.30
CA TYR A 47 6.55 -1.99 -7.51
C TYR A 47 6.21 -3.37 -8.08
N PRO A 48 6.00 -3.54 -9.40
CA PRO A 48 5.74 -4.84 -10.00
C PRO A 48 6.91 -5.83 -9.92
N TYR A 49 8.13 -5.35 -9.63
CA TYR A 49 9.26 -6.24 -9.38
C TYR A 49 9.10 -7.00 -8.04
N PHE A 50 8.53 -6.37 -7.03
CA PHE A 50 8.41 -6.95 -5.69
C PHE A 50 7.10 -7.71 -5.47
N ILE A 51 6.00 -7.20 -6.01
CA ILE A 51 4.65 -7.72 -5.76
C ILE A 51 3.81 -7.73 -7.03
N ASN A 52 2.77 -8.58 -7.00
CA ASN A 52 1.75 -8.63 -8.06
C ASN A 52 0.59 -7.68 -7.75
N ASN A 53 -0.25 -7.44 -8.77
CA ASN A 53 -1.54 -6.75 -8.64
C ASN A 53 -1.46 -5.32 -8.05
N VAL A 54 -0.38 -4.59 -8.32
CA VAL A 54 -0.24 -3.21 -7.85
C VAL A 54 -1.37 -2.35 -8.41
N PRO A 55 -2.20 -1.71 -7.55
CA PRO A 55 -3.26 -0.83 -8.04
C PRO A 55 -2.67 0.38 -8.75
N VAL A 56 -3.15 0.62 -9.98
CA VAL A 56 -2.72 1.76 -10.78
C VAL A 56 -3.66 2.94 -10.55
N PRO A 57 -3.16 4.11 -10.12
CA PRO A 57 -3.99 5.29 -10.00
C PRO A 57 -4.57 5.70 -11.36
N GLN A 58 -5.86 6.00 -11.39
CA GLN A 58 -6.57 6.47 -12.58
C GLN A 58 -7.32 7.76 -12.23
N GLN A 59 -7.08 8.81 -13.02
CA GLN A 59 -7.74 10.11 -12.83
C GLN A 59 -7.65 10.64 -11.37
N GLY A 60 -6.50 10.47 -10.73
CA GLY A 60 -6.27 10.90 -9.36
C GLY A 60 -6.88 9.99 -8.27
N HIS A 61 -7.36 8.81 -8.62
CA HIS A 61 -7.95 7.86 -7.70
C HIS A 61 -7.24 6.51 -7.76
N VAL A 62 -7.17 5.81 -6.62
CA VAL A 62 -6.73 4.42 -6.54
C VAL A 62 -7.80 3.60 -5.81
N GLN A 63 -8.06 2.40 -6.32
CA GLN A 63 -8.97 1.46 -5.68
C GLN A 63 -8.18 0.43 -4.88
N ALA A 64 -8.56 0.21 -3.62
CA ALA A 64 -8.01 -0.88 -2.84
C ALA A 64 -8.38 -2.24 -3.47
N PRO A 65 -7.44 -3.20 -3.56
CA PRO A 65 -7.73 -4.50 -4.16
C PRO A 65 -8.77 -5.29 -3.38
N GLU A 66 -9.69 -5.95 -4.07
CA GLU A 66 -10.68 -6.87 -3.50
C GLU A 66 -10.16 -8.33 -3.51
N LEU A 67 -8.97 -8.54 -2.95
CA LEU A 67 -8.31 -9.84 -2.84
C LEU A 67 -8.10 -10.21 -1.36
N PRO A 68 -7.91 -11.51 -1.03
CA PRO A 68 -7.66 -11.93 0.34
C PRO A 68 -6.49 -11.18 0.99
N GLY A 69 -6.61 -10.87 2.29
CA GLY A 69 -5.65 -10.07 3.03
C GLY A 69 -5.61 -8.63 2.51
N ILE A 70 -4.42 -8.06 2.36
CA ILE A 70 -4.24 -6.73 1.76
C ILE A 70 -4.24 -6.77 0.23
N GLY A 71 -4.36 -7.96 -0.37
CA GLY A 71 -4.33 -8.13 -1.82
C GLY A 71 -2.94 -8.13 -2.44
N ALA A 72 -1.89 -8.19 -1.61
CA ALA A 72 -0.51 -8.17 -2.06
C ALA A 72 0.27 -9.37 -1.53
N GLU A 73 1.08 -9.96 -2.38
CA GLU A 73 2.05 -10.99 -2.01
C GLU A 73 3.40 -10.64 -2.59
N ILE A 74 4.44 -10.78 -1.76
CA ILE A 74 5.82 -10.66 -2.22
C ILE A 74 6.11 -11.84 -3.14
N LYS A 75 6.69 -11.56 -4.30
CA LYS A 75 6.99 -12.58 -5.28
C LYS A 75 7.92 -13.66 -4.72
N PRO A 76 7.56 -14.95 -4.81
CA PRO A 76 8.35 -16.04 -4.21
C PRO A 76 9.80 -16.12 -4.68
N GLU A 77 10.08 -15.70 -5.91
CA GLU A 77 11.44 -15.68 -6.44
C GLU A 77 12.38 -14.74 -5.67
N LEU A 78 11.86 -13.68 -5.04
CA LEU A 78 12.67 -12.76 -4.24
C LEU A 78 13.22 -13.44 -2.97
N PHE A 79 12.48 -14.40 -2.42
CA PHE A 79 12.96 -15.20 -1.29
C PHE A 79 14.00 -16.23 -1.74
N ARG A 80 13.82 -16.83 -2.90
CA ARG A 80 14.74 -17.82 -3.46
C ARG A 80 16.09 -17.22 -3.86
N ASN A 81 16.10 -15.99 -4.37
CA ASN A 81 17.34 -15.30 -4.77
C ASN A 81 17.97 -14.45 -3.67
N GLY A 82 17.42 -14.45 -2.45
CA GLY A 82 17.95 -13.73 -1.30
C GLY A 82 17.70 -12.23 -1.26
N VAL A 83 16.86 -11.69 -2.15
CA VAL A 83 16.46 -10.27 -2.13
C VAL A 83 15.49 -10.01 -0.99
N ALA A 84 14.59 -10.95 -0.69
CA ALA A 84 13.69 -10.89 0.45
C ALA A 84 14.07 -11.96 1.48
N LEU A 85 14.02 -11.60 2.77
CA LEU A 85 14.31 -12.46 3.90
C LEU A 85 13.12 -12.47 4.86
N VAL A 86 12.91 -13.63 5.52
CA VAL A 86 11.93 -13.75 6.60
C VAL A 86 12.70 -14.01 7.89
N GLU A 87 12.58 -13.11 8.84
CA GLU A 87 13.11 -13.29 10.19
C GLU A 87 11.96 -13.66 11.14
N LYS A 88 12.13 -14.75 11.88
CA LYS A 88 11.27 -15.06 13.02
C LYS A 88 11.89 -14.45 14.25
N ILE A 89 11.21 -13.48 14.83
CA ILE A 89 11.52 -12.97 16.16
C ILE A 89 10.82 -13.89 17.15
N ALA A 90 11.62 -14.62 17.90
CA ALA A 90 11.12 -15.55 18.93
C ALA A 90 10.62 -14.78 20.17
#